data_493a229c057a4fa1bb4a8181dc9a9f0a
#
_entry.id   493a229c057a4fa1bb4a8181dc9a9f0a
#
_cell.length_a   1.000
_cell.length_b   1.000
_cell.length_c   1.000
_cell.angle_alpha   90.00
_cell.angle_beta   90.00
_cell.angle_gamma   90.00
#
_symmetry.space_group_name_H-M   'P 1'
#
loop_
_entity.id
_entity.type
_entity.pdbx_description
1 polymer ?
#
loop_
_entity_poly.entity_id
_entity_poly.type
_entity_poly.pdbx_seq_one_letter_code
_entity_poly.pdbx_strand_id
1 'polypeptide(L)'
;MRTYLYCEAGFVEKAQWLPNSWVNVVCPNNDDFEFLTQTLNVPESFLNDIADTDERPRTDTEGNWLLTILRIPMQNGQNESLPFGTVPIGIITNNEIIVSVCYHNTDLLPDFIEHTRRKGIEVRNKLDLILRLIYSSAVWFLKYLKQINLDISAAEKELERSIRNEDLLRLMRLQKTLVYFNTSIRGNEVMIGKLQSIFQDTDFLDKELVEDVIIELKQAFNTVNIYSDILTGTMDAF
;
A
#
# COMPACT_ATOMS: atom_id res chain seq x y z
N MET A 1 -3.92 15.95 -6.23
CA MET A 1 -3.37 15.92 -7.63
C MET A 1 -3.93 14.70 -8.34
N ARG A 2 -4.56 14.92 -9.49
CA ARG A 2 -5.24 13.90 -10.28
C ARG A 2 -4.48 13.65 -11.59
N THR A 3 -4.26 12.39 -11.94
CA THR A 3 -3.64 11.95 -13.20
C THR A 3 -4.49 10.89 -13.87
N TYR A 4 -4.49 10.87 -15.18
CA TYR A 4 -5.22 9.90 -16.00
C TYR A 4 -4.20 8.99 -16.69
N LEU A 5 -4.23 7.71 -16.38
CA LEU A 5 -3.24 6.73 -16.78
C LEU A 5 -3.87 5.70 -17.71
N TYR A 6 -3.27 5.50 -18.85
CA TYR A 6 -3.66 4.51 -19.84
C TYR A 6 -2.58 3.42 -19.93
N CYS A 7 -2.97 2.17 -20.00
CA CYS A 7 -2.01 1.08 -20.13
C CYS A 7 -1.80 0.72 -21.61
N GLU A 8 -0.61 1.08 -22.10
CA GLU A 8 -0.13 0.73 -23.45
C GLU A 8 1.30 0.15 -23.32
N ALA A 9 1.42 -1.12 -22.88
CA ALA A 9 2.71 -1.69 -22.48
C ALA A 9 3.39 -0.88 -21.35
N GLY A 10 2.64 -0.65 -20.27
CA GLY A 10 2.95 0.24 -19.15
C GLY A 10 2.05 1.47 -19.14
N PHE A 11 2.02 2.19 -18.04
CA PHE A 11 1.13 3.34 -17.89
C PHE A 11 1.69 4.60 -18.58
N VAL A 12 0.84 5.22 -19.38
CA VAL A 12 1.10 6.51 -20.04
C VAL A 12 0.05 7.51 -19.55
N GLU A 13 0.50 8.70 -19.17
CA GLU A 13 -0.39 9.79 -18.76
C GLU A 13 -1.06 10.44 -19.97
N LYS A 14 -2.36 10.68 -19.86
CA LYS A 14 -3.18 11.40 -20.86
C LYS A 14 -3.73 12.69 -20.25
N ALA A 15 -4.01 13.66 -21.09
CA ALA A 15 -4.51 14.98 -20.68
C ALA A 15 -5.96 14.95 -20.14
N GLN A 16 -6.75 13.97 -20.55
CA GLN A 16 -8.18 13.85 -20.22
C GLN A 16 -8.52 12.43 -19.82
N TRP A 17 -9.56 12.31 -18.98
CA TRP A 17 -10.14 11.03 -18.65
C TRP A 17 -10.78 10.38 -19.88
N LEU A 18 -10.56 9.08 -20.01
CA LEU A 18 -11.18 8.21 -21.01
C LEU A 18 -11.71 6.96 -20.33
N PRO A 19 -12.80 6.32 -20.81
CA PRO A 19 -13.26 5.03 -20.30
C PRO A 19 -12.12 3.99 -20.27
N ASN A 20 -12.11 3.16 -19.22
CA ASN A 20 -11.06 2.16 -18.98
C ASN A 20 -9.64 2.71 -18.72
N SER A 21 -9.52 4.02 -18.48
CA SER A 21 -8.29 4.58 -17.91
C SER A 21 -8.30 4.51 -16.38
N TRP A 22 -7.12 4.42 -15.80
CA TRP A 22 -6.96 4.53 -14.36
C TRP A 22 -6.83 6.00 -13.95
N VAL A 23 -7.76 6.46 -13.11
CA VAL A 23 -7.70 7.77 -12.48
C VAL A 23 -6.97 7.64 -11.16
N ASN A 24 -5.75 8.18 -11.08
CA ASN A 24 -4.95 8.18 -9.85
C ASN A 24 -5.04 9.54 -9.17
N VAL A 25 -5.54 9.56 -7.93
CA VAL A 25 -5.73 10.79 -7.13
C VAL A 25 -4.89 10.69 -5.85
N VAL A 26 -3.92 11.57 -5.73
CA VAL A 26 -3.05 11.68 -4.55
C VAL A 26 -3.27 13.02 -3.89
N CYS A 27 -3.47 13.02 -2.56
CA CYS A 27 -3.79 14.22 -1.77
C CYS A 27 -4.92 15.03 -2.44
N PRO A 28 -6.14 14.48 -2.54
CA PRO A 28 -7.25 15.10 -3.24
C PRO A 28 -7.57 16.48 -2.69
N ASN A 29 -7.88 17.41 -3.58
CA ASN A 29 -8.43 18.72 -3.27
C ASN A 29 -9.95 18.75 -3.57
N ASN A 30 -10.59 19.90 -3.39
CA ASN A 30 -12.03 20.04 -3.63
C ASN A 30 -12.42 19.74 -5.09
N ASP A 31 -11.63 20.18 -6.07
CA ASP A 31 -11.88 19.92 -7.49
C ASP A 31 -11.78 18.42 -7.81
N ASP A 32 -10.85 17.71 -7.15
CA ASP A 32 -10.71 16.26 -7.28
C ASP A 32 -11.92 15.55 -6.67
N PHE A 33 -12.40 16.00 -5.52
CA PHE A 33 -13.57 15.47 -4.84
C PHE A 33 -14.85 15.68 -5.68
N GLU A 34 -15.07 16.88 -6.22
CA GLU A 34 -16.19 17.18 -7.10
C GLU A 34 -16.16 16.35 -8.39
N PHE A 35 -14.98 16.19 -8.99
CA PHE A 35 -14.82 15.34 -10.16
C PHE A 35 -15.19 13.88 -9.87
N LEU A 36 -14.71 13.33 -8.77
CA LEU A 36 -15.00 11.94 -8.38
C LEU A 36 -16.49 11.73 -8.09
N THR A 37 -17.12 12.64 -7.36
CA THR A 37 -18.52 12.46 -6.92
C THR A 37 -19.54 12.89 -7.97
N GLN A 38 -19.30 13.97 -8.70
CA GLN A 38 -20.29 14.56 -9.64
C GLN A 38 -20.08 14.10 -11.08
N THR A 39 -18.83 13.88 -11.51
CA THR A 39 -18.54 13.46 -12.89
C THR A 39 -18.49 11.94 -13.01
N LEU A 40 -17.79 11.27 -12.10
CA LEU A 40 -17.65 9.82 -12.13
C LEU A 40 -18.72 9.09 -11.29
N ASN A 41 -19.50 9.81 -10.46
CA ASN A 41 -20.52 9.27 -9.57
C ASN A 41 -19.95 8.24 -8.55
N VAL A 42 -18.72 8.44 -8.10
CA VAL A 42 -18.11 7.64 -7.04
C VAL A 42 -18.88 7.87 -5.73
N PRO A 43 -19.25 6.82 -4.98
CA PRO A 43 -19.89 6.99 -3.68
C PRO A 43 -19.03 7.81 -2.72
N GLU A 44 -19.61 8.86 -2.15
CA GLU A 44 -18.91 9.75 -1.21
C GLU A 44 -18.49 9.00 0.07
N SER A 45 -19.27 8.00 0.49
CA SER A 45 -18.95 7.11 1.60
C SER A 45 -17.57 6.46 1.43
N PHE A 46 -17.24 6.02 0.22
CA PHE A 46 -15.95 5.41 -0.08
C PHE A 46 -14.77 6.39 0.08
N LEU A 47 -14.96 7.64 -0.32
CA LEU A 47 -13.93 8.66 -0.16
C LEU A 47 -13.70 9.00 1.32
N ASN A 48 -14.77 9.04 2.11
CA ASN A 48 -14.70 9.27 3.56
C ASN A 48 -14.00 8.10 4.27
N ASP A 49 -14.27 6.85 3.88
CA ASP A 49 -13.61 5.67 4.42
C ASP A 49 -12.10 5.70 4.14
N ILE A 50 -11.70 6.05 2.91
CA ILE A 50 -10.27 6.13 2.55
C ILE A 50 -9.57 7.29 3.28
N ALA A 51 -10.29 8.36 3.61
CA ALA A 51 -9.76 9.51 4.35
C ALA A 51 -9.43 9.18 5.82
N ASP A 52 -10.05 8.14 6.38
CA ASP A 52 -9.72 7.66 7.72
C ASP A 52 -8.35 6.98 7.72
N THR A 53 -7.37 7.60 8.37
CA THR A 53 -6.00 7.09 8.47
C THR A 53 -5.89 5.74 9.16
N ASP A 54 -6.88 5.38 9.97
CA ASP A 54 -6.95 4.10 10.72
C ASP A 54 -7.75 3.02 10.00
N GLU A 55 -8.28 3.32 8.80
CA GLU A 55 -9.08 2.37 8.03
C GLU A 55 -8.30 1.09 7.73
N ARG A 56 -8.98 -0.04 7.85
CA ARG A 56 -8.38 -1.38 7.70
C ARG A 56 -8.50 -1.88 6.26
N PRO A 57 -7.58 -2.76 5.83
CA PRO A 57 -7.73 -3.47 4.56
C PRO A 57 -9.04 -4.22 4.50
N ARG A 58 -9.85 -3.93 3.50
CA ARG A 58 -11.15 -4.56 3.28
C ARG A 58 -11.66 -4.34 1.86
N THR A 59 -12.67 -5.11 1.50
CA THR A 59 -13.48 -4.88 0.30
C THR A 59 -14.90 -4.55 0.71
N ASP A 60 -15.54 -3.64 -0.02
CA ASP A 60 -16.95 -3.26 0.17
C ASP A 60 -17.62 -3.05 -1.18
N THR A 61 -18.94 -3.20 -1.22
CA THR A 61 -19.73 -3.05 -2.43
C THR A 61 -20.91 -2.11 -2.18
N GLU A 62 -21.12 -1.17 -3.09
CA GLU A 62 -22.29 -0.29 -3.09
C GLU A 62 -22.85 -0.19 -4.51
N GLY A 63 -24.03 -0.78 -4.75
CA GLY A 63 -24.60 -0.90 -6.08
C GLY A 63 -23.68 -1.71 -7.01
N ASN A 64 -23.21 -1.09 -8.10
CA ASN A 64 -22.24 -1.68 -9.03
C ASN A 64 -20.78 -1.30 -8.74
N TRP A 65 -20.53 -0.61 -7.64
CA TRP A 65 -19.21 -0.19 -7.23
C TRP A 65 -18.56 -1.21 -6.29
N LEU A 66 -17.26 -1.41 -6.47
CA LEU A 66 -16.39 -2.17 -5.57
C LEU A 66 -15.33 -1.23 -5.02
N LEU A 67 -15.23 -1.14 -3.71
CA LEU A 67 -14.12 -0.53 -2.99
C LEU A 67 -13.16 -1.62 -2.52
N THR A 68 -11.89 -1.44 -2.77
CA THR A 68 -10.80 -2.25 -2.20
C THR A 68 -9.85 -1.32 -1.48
N ILE A 69 -9.76 -1.45 -0.16
CA ILE A 69 -8.80 -0.70 0.65
C ILE A 69 -7.65 -1.64 1.00
N LEU A 70 -6.43 -1.20 0.74
CA LEU A 70 -5.21 -1.82 1.22
C LEU A 70 -4.37 -0.80 1.99
N ARG A 71 -3.48 -1.28 2.83
CA ARG A 71 -2.52 -0.41 3.52
C ARG A 71 -1.16 -0.54 2.88
N ILE A 72 -0.56 0.60 2.59
CA ILE A 72 0.76 0.70 1.97
C ILE A 72 1.74 1.37 2.93
N PRO A 73 3.01 0.97 2.90
CA PRO A 73 4.01 1.59 3.75
C PRO A 73 4.43 2.96 3.20
N MET A 74 4.80 3.85 4.09
CA MET A 74 5.40 5.12 3.74
C MET A 74 6.53 5.49 4.70
N GLN A 75 7.49 6.26 4.21
CA GLN A 75 8.48 6.91 5.04
C GLN A 75 7.88 8.21 5.58
N ASN A 76 7.98 8.41 6.88
CA ASN A 76 7.50 9.61 7.55
C ASN A 76 8.54 10.74 7.48
N GLY A 77 8.08 11.98 7.65
CA GLY A 77 8.97 13.14 7.74
C GLY A 77 9.84 13.14 9.02
N GLN A 78 10.90 13.93 9.01
CA GLN A 78 11.82 14.01 10.16
C GLN A 78 11.17 14.46 11.47
N ASN A 79 10.05 15.16 11.41
CA ASN A 79 9.31 15.66 12.58
C ASN A 79 8.25 14.67 13.11
N GLU A 80 8.07 13.54 12.45
CA GLU A 80 7.11 12.53 12.87
C GLU A 80 7.68 11.65 14.00
N SER A 81 6.77 11.14 14.83
CA SER A 81 7.14 10.31 15.98
C SER A 81 7.76 8.97 15.58
N LEU A 82 7.41 8.45 14.41
CA LEU A 82 7.90 7.17 13.88
C LEU A 82 8.58 7.39 12.53
N PRO A 83 9.68 6.66 12.23
CA PRO A 83 10.41 6.82 10.96
C PRO A 83 9.61 6.33 9.74
N PHE A 84 8.75 5.33 9.93
CA PHE A 84 7.88 4.78 8.91
C PHE A 84 6.48 4.54 9.46
N GLY A 85 5.50 4.58 8.59
CA GLY A 85 4.11 4.30 8.91
C GLY A 85 3.42 3.54 7.80
N THR A 86 2.12 3.37 7.94
CA THR A 86 1.27 2.81 6.89
C THR A 86 0.03 3.67 6.72
N VAL A 87 -0.43 3.80 5.49
CA VAL A 87 -1.60 4.59 5.12
C VAL A 87 -2.54 3.80 4.22
N PRO A 88 -3.84 4.08 4.27
CA PRO A 88 -4.78 3.44 3.37
C PRO A 88 -4.66 4.03 1.96
N ILE A 89 -4.82 3.17 0.97
CA ILE A 89 -5.15 3.52 -0.41
C ILE A 89 -6.44 2.79 -0.78
N GLY A 90 -7.39 3.51 -1.33
CA GLY A 90 -8.63 2.94 -1.85
C GLY A 90 -8.55 2.78 -3.36
N ILE A 91 -8.94 1.62 -3.87
CA ILE A 91 -9.14 1.35 -5.28
C ILE A 91 -10.64 1.13 -5.49
N ILE A 92 -11.26 2.04 -6.24
CA ILE A 92 -12.68 2.10 -6.46
C ILE A 92 -12.96 1.73 -7.91
N THR A 93 -13.74 0.71 -8.14
CA THR A 93 -13.97 0.21 -9.49
C THR A 93 -15.44 -0.09 -9.75
N ASN A 94 -15.86 0.09 -11.00
CA ASN A 94 -17.07 -0.50 -11.57
C ASN A 94 -16.75 -1.12 -12.93
N ASN A 95 -17.73 -1.24 -13.82
CA ASN A 95 -17.49 -1.88 -15.14
C ASN A 95 -16.59 -1.05 -16.06
N GLU A 96 -16.57 0.28 -15.92
CA GLU A 96 -15.91 1.20 -16.84
C GLU A 96 -14.87 2.11 -16.18
N ILE A 97 -14.92 2.23 -14.85
CA ILE A 97 -14.17 3.22 -14.10
C ILE A 97 -13.22 2.50 -13.13
N ILE A 98 -11.99 2.96 -13.11
CA ILE A 98 -10.95 2.55 -12.17
C ILE A 98 -10.37 3.81 -11.56
N VAL A 99 -10.51 3.97 -10.24
CA VAL A 99 -9.98 5.12 -9.49
C VAL A 99 -9.12 4.58 -8.35
N SER A 100 -7.97 5.18 -8.11
CA SER A 100 -7.25 5.05 -6.85
C SER A 100 -7.20 6.38 -6.12
N VAL A 101 -7.41 6.37 -4.82
CA VAL A 101 -7.35 7.54 -3.95
C VAL A 101 -6.42 7.25 -2.78
N CYS A 102 -5.44 8.13 -2.58
CA CYS A 102 -4.56 8.13 -1.42
C CYS A 102 -4.42 9.55 -0.89
N TYR A 103 -4.70 9.76 0.39
CA TYR A 103 -4.62 11.08 1.02
C TYR A 103 -3.19 11.47 1.43
N HIS A 104 -2.21 10.61 1.13
CA HIS A 104 -0.80 10.82 1.48
C HIS A 104 0.10 10.68 0.25
N ASN A 105 1.18 11.45 0.23
CA ASN A 105 2.25 11.24 -0.74
C ASN A 105 3.06 10.00 -0.32
N THR A 106 3.23 9.07 -1.24
CA THR A 106 4.01 7.86 -1.03
C THR A 106 4.95 7.62 -2.19
N ASP A 107 6.04 6.90 -1.96
CA ASP A 107 6.97 6.52 -3.02
C ASP A 107 6.44 5.37 -3.88
N LEU A 108 5.51 4.57 -3.33
CA LEU A 108 5.00 3.37 -3.97
C LEU A 108 4.29 3.67 -5.30
N LEU A 109 3.36 4.62 -5.35
CA LEU A 109 2.56 4.89 -6.55
C LEU A 109 3.41 5.40 -7.72
N PRO A 110 4.28 6.40 -7.55
CA PRO A 110 5.18 6.84 -8.62
C PRO A 110 6.11 5.71 -9.10
N ASP A 111 6.68 4.93 -8.18
CA ASP A 111 7.54 3.79 -8.51
C ASP A 111 6.77 2.71 -9.28
N PHE A 112 5.55 2.39 -8.87
CA PHE A 112 4.68 1.44 -9.55
C PHE A 112 4.41 1.85 -11.01
N ILE A 113 4.04 3.10 -11.23
CA ILE A 113 3.76 3.65 -12.57
C ILE A 113 5.02 3.58 -13.43
N GLU A 114 6.16 4.02 -12.90
CA GLU A 114 7.44 4.00 -13.61
C GLU A 114 7.94 2.58 -13.88
N HIS A 115 7.79 1.67 -12.90
CA HIS A 115 8.18 0.27 -13.03
C HIS A 115 7.40 -0.43 -14.15
N THR A 116 6.07 -0.26 -14.18
CA THR A 116 5.23 -0.86 -15.21
C THR A 116 5.59 -0.33 -16.60
N ARG A 117 5.87 0.97 -16.72
CA ARG A 117 6.31 1.59 -17.97
C ARG A 117 7.67 1.05 -18.43
N ARG A 118 8.65 1.02 -17.54
CA ARG A 118 10.01 0.55 -17.85
C ARG A 118 10.06 -0.92 -18.25
N LYS A 119 9.21 -1.74 -17.65
CA LYS A 119 9.14 -3.18 -17.91
C LYS A 119 8.16 -3.57 -19.01
N GLY A 120 7.41 -2.61 -19.55
CA GLY A 120 6.38 -2.87 -20.56
C GLY A 120 5.27 -3.80 -20.02
N ILE A 121 4.91 -3.67 -18.73
CA ILE A 121 3.91 -4.53 -18.11
C ILE A 121 2.53 -4.10 -18.58
N GLU A 122 1.81 -5.04 -19.16
CA GLU A 122 0.42 -4.85 -19.54
C GLU A 122 -0.49 -5.14 -18.35
N VAL A 123 -1.32 -4.15 -17.98
CA VAL A 123 -2.37 -4.29 -16.97
C VAL A 123 -3.70 -4.49 -17.71
N ARG A 124 -4.23 -5.71 -17.67
CA ARG A 124 -5.33 -6.15 -18.55
C ARG A 124 -6.72 -5.74 -18.08
N ASN A 125 -6.89 -5.65 -16.76
CA ASN A 125 -8.19 -5.35 -16.15
C ASN A 125 -8.02 -4.77 -14.74
N LYS A 126 -9.15 -4.36 -14.14
CA LYS A 126 -9.18 -3.77 -12.79
C LYS A 126 -8.61 -4.67 -11.70
N LEU A 127 -8.83 -5.97 -11.78
CA LEU A 127 -8.32 -6.93 -10.79
C LEU A 127 -6.82 -7.12 -10.92
N ASP A 128 -6.29 -7.13 -12.14
CA ASP A 128 -4.86 -7.17 -12.42
C ASP A 128 -4.17 -5.92 -11.80
N LEU A 129 -4.77 -4.73 -11.93
CA LEU A 129 -4.27 -3.52 -11.28
C LEU A 129 -4.26 -3.66 -9.74
N ILE A 130 -5.35 -4.13 -9.15
CA ILE A 130 -5.45 -4.30 -7.70
C ILE A 130 -4.37 -5.26 -7.20
N LEU A 131 -4.24 -6.43 -7.81
CA LEU A 131 -3.25 -7.44 -7.43
C LEU A 131 -1.82 -6.93 -7.57
N ARG A 132 -1.51 -6.21 -8.64
CA ARG A 132 -0.18 -5.62 -8.85
C ARG A 132 0.13 -4.51 -7.84
N LEU A 133 -0.85 -3.74 -7.42
CA LEU A 133 -0.67 -2.75 -6.35
C LEU A 133 -0.42 -3.43 -4.99
N ILE A 134 -1.12 -4.54 -4.71
CA ILE A 134 -0.85 -5.33 -3.50
C ILE A 134 0.56 -5.94 -3.56
N TYR A 135 0.97 -6.50 -4.70
CA TYR A 135 2.34 -6.99 -4.90
C TYR A 135 3.37 -5.89 -4.66
N SER A 136 3.16 -4.72 -5.26
CA SER A 136 4.03 -3.57 -5.07
C SER A 136 4.09 -3.13 -3.60
N SER A 137 2.98 -3.21 -2.86
CA SER A 137 2.97 -2.90 -1.43
C SER A 137 3.88 -3.85 -0.64
N ALA A 138 3.84 -5.15 -0.93
CA ALA A 138 4.70 -6.15 -0.30
C ALA A 138 6.19 -5.89 -0.59
N VAL A 139 6.53 -5.56 -1.83
CA VAL A 139 7.91 -5.17 -2.22
C VAL A 139 8.38 -3.94 -1.44
N TRP A 140 7.51 -2.93 -1.29
CA TRP A 140 7.86 -1.72 -0.53
C TRP A 140 7.95 -1.96 0.97
N PHE A 141 7.12 -2.83 1.56
CA PHE A 141 7.30 -3.29 2.93
C PHE A 141 8.67 -3.93 3.13
N LEU A 142 9.08 -4.83 2.25
CA LEU A 142 10.40 -5.47 2.30
C LEU A 142 11.55 -4.47 2.15
N LYS A 143 11.41 -3.48 1.27
CA LYS A 143 12.40 -2.42 1.09
C LYS A 143 12.61 -1.59 2.37
N TYR A 144 11.53 -1.16 3.02
CA TYR A 144 11.61 -0.42 4.27
C TYR A 144 12.04 -1.30 5.45
N LEU A 145 11.65 -2.58 5.48
CA LEU A 145 12.13 -3.54 6.47
C LEU A 145 13.65 -3.71 6.41
N LYS A 146 14.23 -3.71 5.22
CA LYS A 146 15.68 -3.72 5.05
C LYS A 146 16.34 -2.47 5.67
N GLN A 147 15.74 -1.30 5.49
CA GLN A 147 16.23 -0.06 6.11
C GLN A 147 16.09 -0.11 7.63
N ILE A 148 14.94 -0.57 8.14
CA ILE A 148 14.70 -0.74 9.58
C ILE A 148 15.74 -1.66 10.21
N ASN A 149 16.09 -2.76 9.56
CA ASN A 149 17.12 -3.68 10.05
C ASN A 149 18.50 -3.02 10.15
N LEU A 150 18.86 -2.16 9.20
CA LEU A 150 20.09 -1.37 9.29
C LEU A 150 20.05 -0.38 10.44
N ASP A 151 18.91 0.24 10.69
CA ASP A 151 18.72 1.18 11.79
C ASP A 151 18.76 0.49 13.16
N ILE A 152 18.21 -0.73 13.28
CA ILE A 152 18.32 -1.57 14.47
C ILE A 152 19.79 -1.88 14.75
N SER A 153 20.52 -2.40 13.77
CA SER A 153 21.92 -2.76 13.91
C SER A 153 22.82 -1.56 14.26
N ALA A 154 22.48 -0.38 13.76
CA ALA A 154 23.20 0.84 14.13
C ALA A 154 22.95 1.23 15.61
N ALA A 155 21.68 1.17 16.05
CA ALA A 155 21.33 1.48 17.44
C ALA A 155 21.91 0.47 18.42
N GLU A 156 21.95 -0.82 18.08
CA GLU A 156 22.61 -1.88 18.90
C GLU A 156 24.07 -1.55 19.14
N LYS A 157 24.83 -1.21 18.11
CA LYS A 157 26.25 -0.86 18.24
C LYS A 157 26.51 0.37 19.11
N GLU A 158 25.60 1.35 19.09
CA GLU A 158 25.72 2.51 19.97
C GLU A 158 25.42 2.12 21.44
N LEU A 159 24.42 1.28 21.68
CA LEU A 159 24.09 0.78 23.02
C LEU A 159 25.22 -0.08 23.64
N GLU A 160 25.91 -0.91 22.84
CA GLU A 160 27.08 -1.67 23.30
C GLU A 160 28.22 -0.77 23.79
N ARG A 161 28.35 0.43 23.21
CA ARG A 161 29.38 1.40 23.60
C ARG A 161 28.99 2.23 24.82
N SER A 162 27.73 2.62 24.90
CA SER A 162 27.21 3.46 25.97
C SER A 162 25.68 3.39 25.96
N ILE A 163 25.08 2.94 27.05
CA ILE A 163 23.62 2.91 27.18
C ILE A 163 23.09 4.33 27.30
N ARG A 164 22.39 4.80 26.27
CA ARG A 164 21.72 6.10 26.25
C ARG A 164 20.21 5.91 26.08
N ASN A 165 19.44 6.70 26.81
CA ASN A 165 17.98 6.68 26.70
C ASN A 165 17.49 6.99 25.28
N GLU A 166 18.22 7.81 24.51
CA GLU A 166 17.87 8.15 23.13
C GLU A 166 17.92 6.94 22.20
N ASP A 167 18.92 6.06 22.37
CA ASP A 167 19.07 4.86 21.56
C ASP A 167 18.00 3.83 21.90
N LEU A 168 17.65 3.69 23.17
CA LEU A 168 16.51 2.86 23.60
C LEU A 168 15.19 3.38 23.03
N LEU A 169 14.95 4.69 23.09
CA LEU A 169 13.76 5.30 22.52
C LEU A 169 13.70 5.11 20.98
N ARG A 170 14.85 5.13 20.31
CA ARG A 170 14.94 4.84 18.88
C ARG A 170 14.52 3.41 18.59
N LEU A 171 15.02 2.42 19.35
CA LEU A 171 14.60 1.01 19.21
C LEU A 171 13.11 0.83 19.48
N MET A 172 12.56 1.47 20.51
CA MET A 172 11.11 1.43 20.78
C MET A 172 10.26 1.99 19.63
N ARG A 173 10.71 3.06 18.96
CA ARG A 173 10.03 3.61 17.78
C ARG A 173 10.07 2.63 16.61
N LEU A 174 11.19 1.97 16.38
CA LEU A 174 11.33 0.93 15.36
C LEU A 174 10.43 -0.27 15.66
N GLN A 175 10.37 -0.71 16.93
CA GLN A 175 9.45 -1.77 17.34
C GLN A 175 8.00 -1.42 17.06
N LYS A 176 7.57 -0.20 17.37
CA LYS A 176 6.23 0.28 17.08
C LYS A 176 5.95 0.29 15.57
N THR A 177 6.91 0.70 14.75
CA THR A 177 6.82 0.63 13.28
C THR A 177 6.60 -0.81 12.80
N LEU A 178 7.36 -1.77 13.34
CA LEU A 178 7.22 -3.19 12.98
C LEU A 178 5.83 -3.74 13.32
N VAL A 179 5.24 -3.31 14.43
CA VAL A 179 3.86 -3.68 14.80
C VAL A 179 2.85 -3.17 13.76
N TYR A 180 2.98 -1.93 13.31
CA TYR A 180 2.10 -1.38 12.27
C TYR A 180 2.30 -2.08 10.92
N PHE A 181 3.54 -2.40 10.56
CA PHE A 181 3.84 -3.15 9.34
C PHE A 181 3.23 -4.55 9.38
N ASN A 182 3.42 -5.28 10.48
CA ASN A 182 2.85 -6.60 10.68
C ASN A 182 1.33 -6.60 10.52
N THR A 183 0.65 -5.69 11.20
CA THR A 183 -0.81 -5.56 11.15
C THR A 183 -1.30 -5.25 9.73
N SER A 184 -0.63 -4.34 9.03
CA SER A 184 -1.00 -3.93 7.68
C SER A 184 -0.77 -5.04 6.63
N ILE A 185 0.38 -5.73 6.69
CA ILE A 185 0.70 -6.85 5.80
C ILE A 185 -0.33 -7.98 5.98
N ARG A 186 -0.65 -8.31 7.23
CA ARG A 186 -1.64 -9.34 7.54
C ARG A 186 -3.04 -8.97 7.06
N GLY A 187 -3.43 -7.71 7.22
CA GLY A 187 -4.70 -7.19 6.70
C GLY A 187 -4.79 -7.28 5.19
N ASN A 188 -3.72 -6.93 4.48
CA ASN A 188 -3.64 -7.05 3.03
C ASN A 188 -3.72 -8.53 2.58
N GLU A 189 -3.10 -9.47 3.31
CA GLU A 189 -3.18 -10.90 3.01
C GLU A 189 -4.61 -11.43 3.14
N VAL A 190 -5.30 -11.10 4.22
CA VAL A 190 -6.70 -11.51 4.44
C VAL A 190 -7.62 -10.95 3.33
N MET A 191 -7.36 -9.74 2.87
CA MET A 191 -8.16 -9.11 1.82
C MET A 191 -8.03 -9.86 0.48
N ILE A 192 -6.87 -10.42 0.13
CA ILE A 192 -6.71 -11.22 -1.10
C ILE A 192 -7.66 -12.41 -1.10
N GLY A 193 -7.82 -13.10 0.02
CA GLY A 193 -8.77 -14.20 0.14
C GLY A 193 -10.20 -13.77 -0.19
N LYS A 194 -10.61 -12.57 0.20
CA LYS A 194 -11.91 -12.00 -0.16
C LYS A 194 -12.02 -11.66 -1.64
N LEU A 195 -10.97 -11.08 -2.24
CA LEU A 195 -10.94 -10.80 -3.67
C LEU A 195 -11.03 -12.09 -4.50
N GLN A 196 -10.30 -13.13 -4.11
CA GLN A 196 -10.40 -14.44 -4.75
C GLN A 196 -11.83 -15.00 -4.68
N SER A 197 -12.50 -14.90 -3.53
CA SER A 197 -13.89 -15.37 -3.36
C SER A 197 -14.87 -14.57 -4.23
N ILE A 198 -14.68 -13.24 -4.37
CA ILE A 198 -15.56 -12.40 -5.20
C ILE A 198 -15.41 -12.71 -6.69
N PHE A 199 -14.18 -13.01 -7.15
CA PHE A 199 -13.83 -13.16 -8.56
C PHE A 199 -13.55 -14.59 -8.99
N GLN A 200 -13.80 -15.60 -8.15
CA GLN A 200 -13.48 -17.00 -8.41
C GLN A 200 -14.10 -17.57 -9.70
N ASP A 201 -15.30 -17.09 -10.06
CA ASP A 201 -16.07 -17.56 -11.21
C ASP A 201 -15.89 -16.65 -12.44
N THR A 202 -14.87 -15.77 -12.43
CA THR A 202 -14.59 -14.87 -13.53
C THR A 202 -13.28 -15.22 -14.22
N ASP A 203 -13.19 -14.98 -15.54
CA ASP A 203 -11.96 -15.14 -16.32
C ASP A 203 -10.95 -14.00 -16.07
N PHE A 204 -11.28 -13.05 -15.21
CA PHE A 204 -10.42 -11.91 -14.90
C PHE A 204 -9.32 -12.20 -13.88
N LEU A 205 -9.43 -13.32 -13.15
CA LEU A 205 -8.50 -13.69 -12.09
C LEU A 205 -7.27 -14.39 -12.67
N ASP A 206 -6.13 -13.68 -12.68
CA ASP A 206 -4.83 -14.29 -12.98
C ASP A 206 -4.32 -15.06 -11.74
N LYS A 207 -4.40 -16.38 -11.80
CA LYS A 207 -4.03 -17.28 -10.68
C LYS A 207 -2.53 -17.23 -10.38
N GLU A 208 -1.69 -17.10 -11.40
CA GLU A 208 -0.23 -17.00 -11.22
C GLU A 208 0.11 -15.70 -10.49
N LEU A 209 -0.49 -14.59 -10.89
CA LEU A 209 -0.31 -13.31 -10.22
C LEU A 209 -0.78 -13.36 -8.76
N VAL A 210 -1.91 -14.03 -8.48
CA VAL A 210 -2.39 -14.22 -7.10
C VAL A 210 -1.37 -14.99 -6.26
N GLU A 211 -0.81 -16.08 -6.81
CA GLU A 211 0.22 -16.87 -6.12
C GLU A 211 1.46 -16.03 -5.84
N ASP A 212 1.94 -15.26 -6.81
CA ASP A 212 3.08 -14.34 -6.65
C ASP A 212 2.84 -13.30 -5.55
N VAL A 213 1.64 -12.71 -5.51
CA VAL A 213 1.24 -11.74 -4.48
C VAL A 213 1.24 -12.38 -3.09
N ILE A 214 0.68 -13.59 -2.96
CA ILE A 214 0.64 -14.32 -1.68
C ILE A 214 2.05 -14.65 -1.20
N ILE A 215 2.93 -15.10 -2.09
CA ILE A 215 4.32 -15.42 -1.76
C ILE A 215 5.06 -14.18 -1.25
N GLU A 216 4.92 -13.06 -1.95
CA GLU A 216 5.60 -11.82 -1.58
C GLU A 216 5.09 -11.25 -0.24
N LEU A 217 3.77 -11.30 0.00
CA LEU A 217 3.21 -10.91 1.30
C LEU A 217 3.67 -11.82 2.44
N LYS A 218 3.74 -13.13 2.22
CA LYS A 218 4.28 -14.06 3.22
C LYS A 218 5.74 -13.79 3.53
N GLN A 219 6.53 -13.47 2.51
CA GLN A 219 7.93 -13.07 2.71
C GLN A 219 8.02 -11.81 3.57
N ALA A 220 7.21 -10.78 3.27
CA ALA A 220 7.15 -9.56 4.07
C ALA A 220 6.71 -9.85 5.51
N PHE A 221 5.69 -10.67 5.70
CA PHE A 221 5.19 -11.07 7.01
C PHE A 221 6.24 -11.81 7.84
N ASN A 222 6.92 -12.78 7.25
CA ASN A 222 7.98 -13.53 7.93
C ASN A 222 9.15 -12.60 8.29
N THR A 223 9.53 -11.70 7.42
CA THR A 223 10.63 -10.75 7.64
C THR A 223 10.31 -9.80 8.79
N VAL A 224 9.09 -9.25 8.85
CA VAL A 224 8.70 -8.35 9.94
C VAL A 224 8.71 -9.07 11.30
N ASN A 225 8.28 -10.33 11.34
CA ASN A 225 8.31 -11.12 12.56
C ASN A 225 9.74 -11.41 13.02
N ILE A 226 10.63 -11.82 12.12
CA ILE A 226 12.04 -12.04 12.44
C ILE A 226 12.68 -10.77 13.02
N TYR A 227 12.46 -9.61 12.41
CA TYR A 227 13.03 -8.36 12.92
C TYR A 227 12.40 -7.91 14.23
N SER A 228 11.12 -8.19 14.44
CA SER A 228 10.45 -7.94 15.73
C SER A 228 11.06 -8.79 16.85
N ASP A 229 11.33 -10.07 16.58
CA ASP A 229 11.93 -10.99 17.56
C ASP A 229 13.37 -10.58 17.90
N ILE A 230 14.17 -10.24 16.88
CA ILE A 230 15.55 -9.74 17.07
C ILE A 230 15.52 -8.48 17.94
N LEU A 231 14.66 -7.52 17.59
CA LEU A 231 14.58 -6.25 18.31
C LEU A 231 14.12 -6.44 19.76
N THR A 232 13.16 -7.33 20.02
CA THR A 232 12.73 -7.67 21.37
C THR A 232 13.88 -8.27 22.17
N GLY A 233 14.61 -9.25 21.61
CA GLY A 233 15.78 -9.83 22.24
C GLY A 233 16.89 -8.81 22.52
N THR A 234 17.10 -7.85 21.63
CA THR A 234 18.06 -6.76 21.85
C THR A 234 17.62 -5.87 23.02
N MET A 235 16.34 -5.47 23.05
CA MET A 235 15.82 -4.60 24.12
C MET A 235 15.85 -5.30 25.51
N ASP A 236 15.63 -6.61 25.54
CA ASP A 236 15.69 -7.41 26.78
C ASP A 236 17.12 -7.56 27.29
N ALA A 237 18.14 -7.41 26.47
CA ALA A 237 19.54 -7.53 26.81
C ALA A 237 20.13 -6.24 27.44
N PHE A 238 19.48 -5.12 27.33
CA PHE A 238 19.90 -3.81 27.85
C PHE A 238 18.96 -3.25 28.91
#